data_1d61cfae9d682d97d9539e86b9816919
#
_entry.id   1d61cfae9d682d97d9539e86b9816919
#
_cell.length_a   1.000
_cell.length_b   1.000
_cell.length_c   1.000
_cell.angle_alpha   90.00
_cell.angle_beta   90.00
_cell.angle_gamma   90.00
#
_symmetry.space_group_name_H-M   'P 1'
#
loop_
_entity.id
_entity.type
_entity.pdbx_description
1 polymer ?
#
loop_
_entity_poly.entity_id
_entity_poly.type
_entity_poly.pdbx_seq_one_letter_code
_entity_poly.pdbx_strand_id
1 'polypeptide(L)'
;MRKTLALFGLALALASPALAQSNRGAFGLDAMVAPTSGLGFAYYVTDGLSLRPWLGLGYSDYDGFYASAGAQLRYEFAADGALSPYLSATAQYTRNGAVPTTPAGSSGTARYQQLTVESNAGQFGAGAGLRYRLSGSLALFGEGRVMYTTFATGSYGWSSVALNDNTRAEAVLGLTYLFR
;
A
#
# COMPACT_ATOMS: atom_id res chain seq x y z
N MET A 1 7.39 -17.60 -21.47
CA MET A 1 7.90 -16.21 -21.46
C MET A 1 7.51 -15.36 -22.67
N ARG A 2 7.41 -15.86 -23.92
CA ARG A 2 7.02 -15.05 -25.10
C ARG A 2 5.57 -14.53 -25.11
N LYS A 3 4.63 -15.24 -24.48
CA LYS A 3 3.19 -14.85 -24.44
C LYS A 3 2.88 -13.71 -23.46
N THR A 4 3.67 -13.57 -22.40
CA THR A 4 3.53 -12.50 -21.40
C THR A 4 4.00 -11.14 -21.92
N LEU A 5 5.03 -11.13 -22.75
CA LEU A 5 5.53 -9.91 -23.41
C LEU A 5 4.53 -9.35 -24.45
N ALA A 6 3.77 -10.23 -25.12
CA ALA A 6 2.77 -9.81 -26.10
C ALA A 6 1.55 -9.11 -25.45
N LEU A 7 1.14 -9.53 -24.25
CA LEU A 7 0.07 -8.87 -23.49
C LEU A 7 0.48 -7.49 -22.98
N PHE A 8 1.75 -7.31 -22.59
CA PHE A 8 2.30 -6.01 -22.23
C PHE A 8 2.37 -5.04 -23.42
N GLY A 9 2.75 -5.56 -24.60
CA GLY A 9 2.79 -4.75 -25.83
C GLY A 9 1.41 -4.32 -26.33
N LEU A 10 0.38 -5.15 -26.13
CA LEU A 10 -0.99 -4.83 -26.52
C LEU A 10 -1.62 -3.78 -25.61
N ALA A 11 -1.29 -3.79 -24.32
CA ALA A 11 -1.76 -2.78 -23.36
C ALA A 11 -1.16 -1.39 -23.65
N LEU A 12 0.07 -1.32 -24.15
CA LEU A 12 0.71 -0.07 -24.58
C LEU A 12 0.11 0.49 -25.87
N ALA A 13 -0.42 -0.35 -26.77
CA ALA A 13 -0.97 0.08 -28.05
C ALA A 13 -2.38 0.67 -27.96
N LEU A 14 -3.11 0.46 -26.86
CA LEU A 14 -4.46 0.99 -26.63
C LEU A 14 -4.49 2.38 -25.98
N ALA A 15 -3.34 3.01 -25.82
CA ALA A 15 -3.23 4.36 -25.28
C ALA A 15 -3.71 5.39 -26.31
N SER A 16 -5.01 5.70 -26.30
CA SER A 16 -5.53 6.85 -27.03
C SER A 16 -4.88 8.13 -26.50
N PRO A 17 -4.55 9.11 -27.36
CA PRO A 17 -3.99 10.38 -26.93
C PRO A 17 -5.00 11.11 -26.04
N ALA A 18 -4.86 10.94 -24.74
CA ALA A 18 -5.56 11.77 -23.78
C ALA A 18 -4.87 13.14 -23.79
N LEU A 19 -5.62 14.18 -24.09
CA LEU A 19 -5.17 15.56 -24.01
C LEU A 19 -4.37 15.74 -22.70
N ALA A 20 -3.17 16.27 -22.81
CA ALA A 20 -2.30 16.55 -21.67
C ALA A 20 -2.98 17.55 -20.75
N GLN A 21 -3.69 17.07 -19.75
CA GLN A 21 -4.40 17.91 -18.81
C GLN A 21 -3.52 18.08 -17.58
N SER A 22 -3.20 19.33 -17.24
CA SER A 22 -2.44 19.64 -16.03
C SER A 22 -3.13 19.07 -14.78
N ASN A 23 -2.36 18.36 -13.97
CA ASN A 23 -2.82 17.85 -12.69
C ASN A 23 -2.39 18.76 -11.52
N ARG A 24 -1.56 19.79 -11.75
CA ARG A 24 -1.06 20.66 -10.69
C ARG A 24 -2.21 21.29 -9.89
N GLY A 25 -2.17 21.14 -8.58
CA GLY A 25 -3.20 21.61 -7.68
C GLY A 25 -4.45 20.72 -7.64
N ALA A 26 -4.51 19.64 -8.45
CA ALA A 26 -5.63 18.72 -8.41
C ALA A 26 -5.64 17.94 -7.09
N PHE A 27 -6.85 17.69 -6.61
CA PHE A 27 -7.14 16.89 -5.42
C PHE A 27 -7.83 15.60 -5.85
N GLY A 28 -7.57 14.50 -5.14
CA GLY A 28 -8.19 13.22 -5.45
C GLY A 28 -8.43 12.37 -4.22
N LEU A 29 -9.28 11.37 -4.38
CA LEU A 29 -9.52 10.31 -3.43
C LEU A 29 -8.94 9.00 -4.00
N ASP A 30 -8.14 8.32 -3.21
CA ASP A 30 -7.59 7.01 -3.54
C ASP A 30 -8.33 5.92 -2.75
N ALA A 31 -8.70 4.85 -3.45
CA ALA A 31 -9.12 3.60 -2.84
C ALA A 31 -8.09 2.52 -3.21
N MET A 32 -7.52 1.87 -2.22
CA MET A 32 -6.46 0.87 -2.40
C MET A 32 -6.93 -0.50 -1.91
N VAL A 33 -6.49 -1.54 -2.63
CA VAL A 33 -6.75 -2.94 -2.30
C VAL A 33 -5.42 -3.67 -2.29
N ALA A 34 -5.24 -4.54 -1.29
CA ALA A 34 -4.07 -5.39 -1.06
C ALA A 34 -2.71 -4.65 -0.94
N PRO A 35 -1.87 -5.09 0.02
CA PRO A 35 -2.17 -6.04 1.09
C PRO A 35 -3.05 -5.44 2.18
N THR A 36 -3.15 -4.12 2.22
CA THR A 36 -3.98 -3.37 3.16
C THR A 36 -5.03 -2.59 2.37
N SER A 37 -6.29 -2.87 2.61
CA SER A 37 -7.36 -2.06 2.04
C SER A 37 -7.39 -0.71 2.74
N GLY A 38 -7.46 0.37 1.96
CA GLY A 38 -7.35 1.70 2.54
C GLY A 38 -7.96 2.78 1.66
N LEU A 39 -8.19 3.92 2.30
CA LEU A 39 -8.60 5.16 1.65
C LEU A 39 -7.52 6.21 1.85
N GLY A 40 -7.27 6.98 0.84
CA GLY A 40 -6.28 8.04 0.85
C GLY A 40 -6.71 9.26 0.07
N PHE A 41 -5.90 10.29 0.17
CA PHE A 41 -6.05 11.49 -0.62
C PHE A 41 -4.84 11.62 -1.54
N ALA A 42 -5.04 12.16 -2.73
CA ALA A 42 -3.98 12.51 -3.64
C ALA A 42 -3.97 14.03 -3.81
N TYR A 43 -2.82 14.66 -3.58
CA TYR A 43 -2.61 16.07 -3.87
C TYR A 43 -1.44 16.21 -4.85
N TYR A 44 -1.69 16.81 -6.00
CA TYR A 44 -0.69 17.01 -7.03
C TYR A 44 0.03 18.34 -6.82
N VAL A 45 1.27 18.26 -6.34
CA VAL A 45 2.15 19.41 -6.11
C VAL A 45 2.60 20.01 -7.47
N THR A 46 2.88 19.13 -8.43
CA THR A 46 3.17 19.45 -9.83
C THR A 46 2.38 18.50 -10.73
N ASP A 47 2.54 18.62 -12.05
CA ASP A 47 1.88 17.71 -12.99
C ASP A 47 2.29 16.24 -12.82
N GLY A 48 3.53 16.00 -12.39
CA GLY A 48 4.04 14.65 -12.19
C GLY A 48 4.22 14.25 -10.73
N LEU A 49 4.27 15.20 -9.78
CA LEU A 49 4.56 14.89 -8.39
C LEU A 49 3.31 14.99 -7.52
N SER A 50 2.95 13.93 -6.83
CA SER A 50 1.82 13.92 -5.89
C SER A 50 2.21 13.39 -4.52
N LEU A 51 1.59 13.96 -3.48
CA LEU A 51 1.62 13.48 -2.10
C LEU A 51 0.31 12.76 -1.81
N ARG A 52 0.39 11.56 -1.22
CA ARG A 52 -0.75 10.65 -1.02
C ARG A 52 -0.76 10.09 0.40
N PRO A 53 -1.28 10.84 1.38
CA PRO A 53 -1.58 10.27 2.69
C PRO A 53 -2.73 9.28 2.61
N TRP A 54 -2.67 8.22 3.42
CA TRP A 54 -3.68 7.18 3.43
C TRP A 54 -3.84 6.55 4.82
N LEU A 55 -5.02 5.97 5.02
CA LEU A 55 -5.37 5.16 6.18
C LEU A 55 -5.88 3.81 5.68
N GLY A 56 -5.47 2.75 6.32
CA GLY A 56 -5.87 1.40 5.99
C GLY A 56 -6.33 0.62 7.20
N LEU A 57 -7.26 -0.27 6.93
CA LEU A 57 -7.78 -1.23 7.89
C LEU A 57 -7.72 -2.60 7.24
N GLY A 58 -7.44 -3.62 8.02
CA GLY A 58 -7.43 -4.98 7.54
C GLY A 58 -7.65 -5.98 8.66
N TYR A 59 -7.92 -7.20 8.25
CA TYR A 59 -8.05 -8.33 9.13
C TYR A 59 -7.26 -9.50 8.56
N SER A 60 -6.54 -10.18 9.42
CA SER A 60 -5.82 -11.42 9.11
C SER A 60 -6.17 -12.46 10.17
N ASP A 61 -6.35 -13.70 9.75
CA ASP A 61 -6.61 -14.79 10.68
C ASP A 61 -5.43 -15.02 11.66
N TYR A 62 -4.23 -14.54 11.29
CA TYR A 62 -3.01 -14.68 12.10
C TYR A 62 -2.78 -13.46 13.00
N ASP A 63 -3.02 -12.26 12.49
CA ASP A 63 -2.69 -10.99 13.17
C ASP A 63 -3.93 -10.29 13.75
N GLY A 64 -5.12 -10.82 13.49
CA GLY A 64 -6.36 -10.18 13.87
C GLY A 64 -6.63 -8.90 13.09
N PHE A 65 -7.26 -7.94 13.75
CA PHE A 65 -7.52 -6.63 13.18
C PHE A 65 -6.27 -5.76 13.24
N TYR A 66 -5.93 -5.13 12.13
CA TYR A 66 -4.84 -4.16 12.06
C TYR A 66 -5.27 -2.84 11.44
N ALA A 67 -4.62 -1.76 11.87
CA ALA A 67 -4.79 -0.43 11.33
C ALA A 67 -3.43 0.09 10.86
N SER A 68 -3.43 0.81 9.75
CA SER A 68 -2.21 1.40 9.20
C SER A 68 -2.47 2.83 8.75
N ALA A 69 -1.45 3.66 8.89
CA ALA A 69 -1.43 5.02 8.37
C ALA A 69 -0.12 5.24 7.65
N GLY A 70 -0.16 5.94 6.54
CA GLY A 70 1.05 6.21 5.77
C GLY A 70 0.91 7.39 4.84
N ALA A 71 2.03 7.68 4.19
CA ALA A 71 2.10 8.65 3.11
C ALA A 71 2.98 8.10 1.99
N GLN A 72 2.61 8.39 0.76
CA GLN A 72 3.35 8.05 -0.43
C GLN A 72 3.66 9.33 -1.21
N LEU A 73 4.90 9.49 -1.59
CA LEU A 73 5.34 10.44 -2.60
C LEU A 73 5.38 9.68 -3.93
N ARG A 74 4.67 10.15 -4.95
CA ARG A 74 4.60 9.51 -6.25
C ARG A 74 5.02 10.49 -7.34
N TYR A 75 5.93 10.06 -8.18
CA TYR A 75 6.36 10.78 -9.36
C TYR A 75 5.89 10.05 -10.62
N GLU A 76 4.94 10.64 -11.34
CA GLU A 76 4.39 10.14 -12.61
C GLU A 76 5.19 10.73 -13.76
N PHE A 77 5.70 9.88 -14.64
CA PHE A 77 6.38 10.33 -15.84
C PHE A 77 5.36 10.85 -16.85
N ALA A 78 5.74 11.89 -17.56
CA ALA A 78 4.91 12.41 -18.64
C ALA A 78 4.68 11.32 -19.68
N ALA A 79 3.43 11.09 -20.04
CA ALA A 79 3.02 10.15 -21.07
C ALA A 79 1.93 10.78 -21.92
N ASP A 80 2.08 10.67 -23.23
CA ASP A 80 1.14 11.21 -24.20
C ASP A 80 -0.16 10.39 -24.33
N GLY A 81 -0.36 9.43 -23.43
CA GLY A 81 -1.48 8.51 -23.48
C GLY A 81 -2.24 8.36 -22.14
N ALA A 82 -3.14 7.39 -22.12
CA ALA A 82 -3.91 7.05 -20.93
C ALA A 82 -3.06 6.33 -19.87
N LEU A 83 -1.93 5.74 -20.25
CA LEU A 83 -1.05 4.96 -19.39
C LEU A 83 0.17 5.79 -19.01
N SER A 84 0.40 5.98 -17.71
CA SER A 84 1.53 6.72 -17.15
C SER A 84 2.31 5.82 -16.19
N PRO A 85 3.59 5.54 -16.46
CA PRO A 85 4.45 4.89 -15.48
C PRO A 85 4.79 5.86 -14.36
N TYR A 86 5.07 5.31 -13.17
CA TYR A 86 5.47 6.13 -12.03
C TYR A 86 6.44 5.40 -11.10
N LEU A 87 7.14 6.18 -10.31
CA LEU A 87 7.92 5.72 -9.15
C LEU A 87 7.27 6.25 -7.87
N SER A 88 7.47 5.52 -6.79
CA SER A 88 6.94 5.89 -5.49
C SER A 88 7.94 5.68 -4.36
N ALA A 89 7.82 6.51 -3.34
CA ALA A 89 8.44 6.30 -2.04
C ALA A 89 7.33 6.33 -0.99
N THR A 90 7.32 5.35 -0.08
CA THR A 90 6.26 5.15 0.89
C THR A 90 6.83 5.08 2.30
N ALA A 91 6.18 5.74 3.24
CA ALA A 91 6.39 5.57 4.66
C ALA A 91 5.07 5.20 5.31
N GLN A 92 5.05 4.17 6.17
CA GLN A 92 3.84 3.74 6.85
C GLN A 92 4.12 3.26 8.27
N TYR A 93 3.11 3.39 9.10
CA TYR A 93 3.04 2.82 10.42
C TYR A 93 1.86 1.86 10.49
N THR A 94 2.08 0.67 11.00
CA THR A 94 1.05 -0.35 11.18
C THR A 94 0.95 -0.73 12.64
N ARG A 95 -0.26 -0.77 13.15
CA ARG A 95 -0.59 -1.28 14.47
C ARG A 95 -1.48 -2.50 14.30
N ASN A 96 -1.01 -3.64 14.77
CA ASN A 96 -1.80 -4.87 14.82
C ASN A 96 -2.49 -4.94 16.17
N GLY A 97 -3.78 -5.29 16.15
CA GLY A 97 -4.55 -5.57 17.35
C GLY A 97 -4.06 -6.83 18.04
N ALA A 98 -4.53 -7.01 19.25
CA ALA A 98 -4.20 -8.14 20.07
C ALA A 98 -4.81 -9.42 19.51
N VAL A 99 -3.99 -10.41 19.18
CA VAL A 99 -4.44 -11.75 18.80
C VAL A 99 -4.35 -12.67 20.02
N PRO A 100 -5.44 -13.36 20.41
CA PRO A 100 -5.35 -14.40 21.43
C PRO A 100 -4.54 -15.58 20.89
N THR A 101 -3.31 -15.74 21.34
CA THR A 101 -2.54 -16.93 21.04
C THR A 101 -2.85 -18.01 22.07
N THR A 102 -3.45 -19.11 21.62
CA THR A 102 -3.58 -20.31 22.45
C THR A 102 -2.25 -21.04 22.40
N PRO A 103 -1.56 -21.26 23.51
CA PRO A 103 -0.35 -22.08 23.50
C PRO A 103 -0.69 -23.49 23.01
N ALA A 104 -0.04 -23.93 21.93
CA ALA A 104 -0.16 -25.31 21.47
C ALA A 104 0.46 -26.23 22.48
N GLY A 105 -0.36 -27.07 23.15
CA GLY A 105 0.04 -28.28 23.81
C GLY A 105 0.61 -28.14 25.23
N SER A 106 -0.27 -28.12 26.23
CA SER A 106 0.01 -28.80 27.50
C SER A 106 -1.28 -29.43 28.05
N SER A 107 -1.33 -30.71 28.00
CA SER A 107 -2.28 -31.54 28.77
C SER A 107 -1.94 -31.41 30.23
N GLY A 108 -2.55 -30.51 30.93
CA GLY A 108 -2.41 -30.33 32.36
C GLY A 108 -2.90 -28.94 32.76
N THR A 109 -3.74 -28.90 33.74
CA THR A 109 -4.39 -27.76 34.44
C THR A 109 -3.68 -26.39 34.47
N ALA A 110 -2.92 -26.02 33.46
CA ALA A 110 -2.34 -24.70 33.27
C ALA A 110 -3.46 -23.70 32.93
N ARG A 111 -3.66 -22.74 33.80
CA ARG A 111 -4.46 -21.55 33.49
C ARG A 111 -3.88 -20.93 32.24
N TYR A 112 -4.58 -21.06 31.14
CA TYR A 112 -4.22 -20.41 29.88
C TYR A 112 -4.23 -18.90 30.10
N GLN A 113 -3.06 -18.30 30.27
CA GLN A 113 -2.93 -16.87 30.11
C GLN A 113 -3.03 -16.60 28.60
N GLN A 114 -4.11 -16.04 28.20
CA GLN A 114 -4.29 -15.52 26.84
C GLN A 114 -3.25 -14.42 26.64
N LEU A 115 -2.14 -14.78 26.01
CA LEU A 115 -1.09 -13.81 25.67
C LEU A 115 -1.61 -12.96 24.52
N THR A 116 -1.91 -11.73 24.84
CA THR A 116 -2.33 -10.74 23.87
C THR A 116 -1.08 -10.07 23.31
N VAL A 117 -0.78 -10.27 22.04
CA VAL A 117 0.36 -9.62 21.39
C VAL A 117 -0.14 -8.43 20.59
N GLU A 118 0.16 -7.23 21.07
CA GLU A 118 0.06 -6.03 20.25
C GLU A 118 1.39 -5.80 19.58
N SER A 119 1.40 -5.58 18.28
CA SER A 119 2.62 -5.26 17.55
C SER A 119 2.48 -3.95 16.77
N ASN A 120 3.55 -3.21 16.75
CA ASN A 120 3.65 -1.96 16.01
C ASN A 120 4.86 -2.04 15.08
N ALA A 121 4.71 -1.57 13.86
CA ALA A 121 5.78 -1.57 12.88
C ALA A 121 5.87 -0.25 12.11
N GLY A 122 7.07 0.27 12.00
CA GLY A 122 7.41 1.36 11.09
C GLY A 122 8.08 0.81 9.85
N GLN A 123 7.65 1.24 8.67
CA GLN A 123 8.10 0.70 7.40
C GLN A 123 8.35 1.81 6.40
N PHE A 124 9.38 1.61 5.57
CA PHE A 124 9.66 2.44 4.40
C PHE A 124 9.74 1.57 3.16
N GLY A 125 9.41 2.14 2.02
CA GLY A 125 9.48 1.40 0.79
C GLY A 125 9.64 2.28 -0.43
N ALA A 126 10.04 1.63 -1.51
CA ALA A 126 10.06 2.21 -2.84
C ALA A 126 9.30 1.28 -3.79
N GLY A 127 8.66 1.86 -4.78
CA GLY A 127 7.86 1.13 -5.74
C GLY A 127 7.90 1.73 -7.13
N ALA A 128 7.44 0.93 -8.07
CA ALA A 128 7.19 1.34 -9.44
C ALA A 128 5.83 0.80 -9.87
N GLY A 129 5.12 1.58 -10.67
CA GLY A 129 3.78 1.22 -11.07
C GLY A 129 3.34 1.86 -12.38
N LEU A 130 2.11 1.53 -12.73
CA LEU A 130 1.43 2.06 -13.89
C LEU A 130 0.09 2.64 -13.45
N ARG A 131 -0.22 3.82 -13.95
CA ARG A 131 -1.54 4.44 -13.81
C ARG A 131 -2.22 4.46 -15.16
N TYR A 132 -3.45 3.97 -15.22
CA TYR A 132 -4.28 3.99 -16.41
C TYR A 132 -5.48 4.94 -16.22
N ARG A 133 -5.55 5.97 -17.02
CA ARG A 133 -6.64 6.95 -16.99
C ARG A 133 -7.86 6.41 -17.73
N LEU A 134 -8.94 6.17 -17.00
CA LEU A 134 -10.23 5.71 -17.54
C LEU A 134 -11.05 6.89 -18.08
N SER A 135 -10.96 8.04 -17.40
CA SER A 135 -11.64 9.29 -17.81
C SER A 135 -10.87 10.50 -17.31
N GLY A 136 -11.41 11.69 -17.53
CA GLY A 136 -10.84 12.92 -16.98
C GLY A 136 -10.63 12.89 -15.47
N SER A 137 -11.53 12.24 -14.73
CA SER A 137 -11.51 12.22 -13.26
C SER A 137 -11.16 10.86 -12.67
N LEU A 138 -11.17 9.76 -13.43
CA LEU A 138 -11.02 8.41 -12.90
C LEU A 138 -9.79 7.72 -13.47
N ALA A 139 -8.97 7.14 -12.60
CA ALA A 139 -7.81 6.36 -13.00
C ALA A 139 -7.66 5.10 -12.14
N LEU A 140 -7.20 4.01 -12.76
CA LEU A 140 -6.72 2.82 -12.09
C LEU A 140 -5.20 2.92 -11.91
N PHE A 141 -4.67 2.29 -10.89
CA PHE A 141 -3.23 2.13 -10.74
C PHE A 141 -2.88 0.74 -10.21
N GLY A 142 -1.69 0.27 -10.61
CA GLY A 142 -1.07 -0.93 -10.08
C GLY A 142 0.39 -0.65 -9.76
N GLU A 143 0.87 -1.14 -8.63
CA GLU A 143 2.21 -0.89 -8.12
C GLU A 143 2.83 -2.16 -7.55
N GLY A 144 4.08 -2.41 -7.89
CA GLY A 144 4.95 -3.32 -7.16
C GLY A 144 5.90 -2.50 -6.28
N ARG A 145 5.99 -2.83 -5.00
CA ARG A 145 6.87 -2.11 -4.06
C ARG A 145 7.64 -3.06 -3.15
N VAL A 146 8.80 -2.63 -2.71
CA VAL A 146 9.62 -3.28 -1.69
C VAL A 146 9.55 -2.44 -0.44
N MET A 147 9.13 -3.05 0.66
CA MET A 147 8.98 -2.42 1.97
C MET A 147 10.03 -2.97 2.92
N TYR A 148 10.66 -2.09 3.67
CA TYR A 148 11.62 -2.42 4.72
C TYR A 148 11.06 -2.00 6.07
N THR A 149 10.99 -2.95 7.01
CA THR A 149 10.54 -2.70 8.38
C THR A 149 11.71 -2.22 9.21
N THR A 150 11.68 -0.97 9.67
CA THR A 150 12.76 -0.36 10.44
C THR A 150 12.69 -0.66 11.91
N PHE A 151 11.49 -0.80 12.44
CA PHE A 151 11.26 -1.30 13.78
C PHE A 151 9.96 -2.08 13.81
N ALA A 152 9.94 -3.10 14.63
CA ALA A 152 8.71 -3.79 15.00
C ALA A 152 8.82 -4.12 16.48
N THR A 153 7.76 -3.81 17.23
CA THR A 153 7.68 -4.11 18.66
C THR A 153 6.43 -4.91 18.92
N GLY A 154 6.58 -6.01 19.66
CA GLY A 154 5.47 -6.80 20.16
C GLY A 154 5.48 -6.78 21.68
N SER A 155 4.32 -6.74 22.29
CA SER A 155 4.16 -6.85 23.74
C SER A 155 3.62 -8.23 24.11
N TYR A 156 4.42 -9.00 24.84
CA TYR A 156 3.99 -10.23 25.48
C TYR A 156 3.71 -9.91 26.95
N GLY A 157 2.48 -9.61 27.29
CA GLY A 157 2.11 -9.33 28.67
C GLY A 157 2.92 -8.19 29.30
N TRP A 158 4.08 -8.51 29.87
CA TRP A 158 4.92 -7.58 30.64
C TRP A 158 6.24 -7.19 29.95
N SER A 159 6.56 -7.75 28.79
CA SER A 159 7.81 -7.46 28.11
C SER A 159 7.57 -7.06 26.65
N SER A 160 8.20 -5.99 26.21
CA SER A 160 8.28 -5.64 24.79
C SER A 160 9.43 -6.42 24.15
N VAL A 161 9.16 -7.08 23.04
CA VAL A 161 10.18 -7.79 22.26
C VAL A 161 10.41 -7.01 20.97
N ALA A 162 11.66 -6.66 20.70
CA ALA A 162 12.04 -6.11 19.40
C ALA A 162 12.00 -7.25 18.37
N LEU A 163 11.22 -7.07 17.32
CA LEU A 163 11.18 -8.00 16.19
C LEU A 163 12.25 -7.57 15.17
N ASN A 164 12.81 -8.56 14.46
CA ASN A 164 13.83 -8.30 13.48
C ASN A 164 13.30 -7.50 12.28
N ASP A 165 14.21 -6.70 11.70
CA ASP A 165 13.95 -6.01 10.43
C ASP A 165 13.61 -7.03 9.36
N ASN A 166 12.63 -6.69 8.53
CA ASN A 166 12.18 -7.55 7.45
C ASN A 166 11.97 -6.73 6.18
N THR A 167 12.39 -7.33 5.08
CA THR A 167 12.13 -6.80 3.74
C THR A 167 11.08 -7.64 3.06
N ARG A 168 10.02 -7.03 2.54
CA ARG A 168 8.95 -7.72 1.84
C ARG A 168 8.60 -7.03 0.52
N ALA A 169 8.19 -7.82 -0.45
CA ALA A 169 7.61 -7.32 -1.70
C ALA A 169 6.08 -7.32 -1.58
N GLU A 170 5.46 -6.27 -2.08
CA GLU A 170 4.01 -6.10 -2.06
C GLU A 170 3.52 -5.69 -3.45
N ALA A 171 2.29 -6.06 -3.78
CA ALA A 171 1.57 -5.54 -4.92
C ALA A 171 0.34 -4.76 -4.43
N VAL A 172 0.17 -3.55 -4.93
CA VAL A 172 -0.96 -2.68 -4.60
C VAL A 172 -1.75 -2.41 -5.87
N LEU A 173 -3.06 -2.52 -5.77
CA LEU A 173 -3.99 -2.09 -6.81
C LEU A 173 -4.89 -1.00 -6.22
N GLY A 174 -5.30 -0.07 -7.05
CA GLY A 174 -6.19 0.97 -6.56
C GLY A 174 -6.82 1.80 -7.66
N LEU A 175 -7.67 2.70 -7.20
CA LEU A 175 -8.46 3.59 -8.02
C LEU A 175 -8.30 5.00 -7.46
N THR A 176 -8.06 5.96 -8.33
CA THR A 176 -8.00 7.40 -7.99
C THR A 176 -9.16 8.11 -8.65
N TYR A 177 -9.93 8.86 -7.86
CA TYR A 177 -10.90 9.83 -8.37
C TYR A 177 -10.38 11.24 -8.14
N LEU A 178 -10.22 12.03 -9.21
CA LEU A 178 -9.74 13.41 -9.16
C LEU A 178 -10.91 14.39 -9.14
N PHE A 179 -10.92 15.27 -8.17
CA PHE A 179 -11.82 16.43 -8.11
C PHE A 179 -11.17 17.54 -8.96
N ARG A 180 -11.93 18.06 -9.91
CA ARG A 180 -11.51 19.12 -10.82
C ARG A 180 -12.53 20.23 -10.87
#